data_46b002cc7d41a943ece15312e91852f2
#
_entry.id   46b002cc7d41a943ece15312e91852f2
#
_cell.length_a   1.000
_cell.length_b   1.000
_cell.length_c   1.000
_cell.angle_alpha   90.00
_cell.angle_beta   90.00
_cell.angle_gamma   90.00
#
_symmetry.space_group_name_H-M   'P 1'
#
loop_
_entity.id
_entity.type
_entity.pdbx_description
1 polymer ?
#
loop_
_entity_poly.entity_id
_entity_poly.type
_entity_poly.pdbx_seq_one_letter_code
_entity_poly.pdbx_strand_id
1 'polypeptide(L)'
;PSSAVVPEQELFLQLMPALPTTRDENLKAAGATLLVGLLLGGIGQRSRRGAGSLRIKSLKGPIGIDISAFQQASSVKDYAKALETVLRDAKNMALASVCPLPHQAAGGTFPMLTKKSAGIMLMEFDAKSESDARAEVMFKLRRHKNAAFGLPYLKPAQGDNEKRGRHASPLWIRLAPFHKRWLATLTVMKSGTLAGNPGK
;
A
#
# COMPACT_ATOMS: atom_id res chain seq x y z
N PRO A 1 24.63 6.33 -9.20
CA PRO A 1 23.37 6.93 -9.62
C PRO A 1 22.37 5.84 -9.83
N SER A 2 21.36 5.75 -8.97
CA SER A 2 20.25 4.84 -9.15
C SER A 2 19.44 5.37 -10.35
N SER A 3 19.39 4.60 -11.44
CA SER A 3 18.51 4.91 -12.56
C SER A 3 17.05 4.88 -12.06
N ALA A 4 16.45 6.05 -11.92
CA ALA A 4 15.04 6.15 -11.63
C ALA A 4 14.25 5.72 -12.88
N VAL A 5 13.16 4.98 -12.69
CA VAL A 5 12.22 4.71 -13.78
C VAL A 5 11.67 6.05 -14.26
N VAL A 6 11.81 6.32 -15.54
CA VAL A 6 11.29 7.54 -16.15
C VAL A 6 9.76 7.52 -16.08
N PRO A 7 9.09 8.65 -15.77
CA PRO A 7 7.64 8.73 -15.86
C PRO A 7 7.13 8.24 -17.22
N GLU A 8 5.97 7.56 -17.22
CA GLU A 8 5.29 7.03 -18.40
C GLU A 8 5.89 5.75 -19.03
N GLN A 9 6.94 5.18 -18.47
CA GLN A 9 7.39 3.86 -18.88
C GLN A 9 6.42 2.77 -18.48
N GLU A 10 6.21 1.81 -19.37
CA GLU A 10 5.44 0.61 -19.07
C GLU A 10 6.33 -0.44 -18.45
N LEU A 11 5.85 -1.03 -17.36
CA LEU A 11 6.49 -2.15 -16.69
C LEU A 11 5.62 -3.39 -16.87
N PHE A 12 6.25 -4.48 -17.26
CA PHE A 12 5.62 -5.78 -17.33
C PHE A 12 6.06 -6.59 -16.11
N LEU A 13 5.09 -6.98 -15.28
CA LEU A 13 5.31 -7.87 -14.16
C LEU A 13 4.70 -9.23 -14.49
N GLN A 14 5.50 -10.27 -14.48
CA GLN A 14 5.06 -11.63 -14.73
C GLN A 14 5.30 -12.48 -13.50
N LEU A 15 4.26 -13.16 -13.04
CA LEU A 15 4.35 -14.19 -12.01
C LEU A 15 4.37 -15.55 -12.70
N MET A 16 5.37 -16.35 -12.37
CA MET A 16 5.51 -17.72 -12.86
C MET A 16 5.64 -18.68 -11.69
N PRO A 17 5.12 -19.90 -11.80
CA PRO A 17 5.38 -20.92 -10.81
C PRO A 17 6.87 -21.22 -10.73
N ALA A 18 7.42 -21.28 -9.52
CA ALA A 18 8.83 -21.66 -9.32
C ALA A 18 9.05 -23.18 -9.52
N LEU A 19 8.01 -23.96 -9.28
CA LEU A 19 8.03 -25.42 -9.40
C LEU A 19 6.88 -25.88 -10.29
N PRO A 20 7.04 -26.95 -11.08
CA PRO A 20 5.96 -27.53 -11.89
C PRO A 20 4.79 -28.01 -11.05
N THR A 21 5.02 -28.32 -9.77
CA THR A 21 4.00 -28.76 -8.80
C THR A 21 3.26 -27.63 -8.12
N THR A 22 3.57 -26.37 -8.45
CA THR A 22 2.86 -25.21 -7.87
C THR A 22 1.38 -25.24 -8.28
N ARG A 23 0.50 -25.27 -7.31
CA ARG A 23 -0.94 -25.27 -7.55
C ARG A 23 -1.41 -23.92 -8.09
N ASP A 24 -2.39 -23.95 -8.98
CA ASP A 24 -2.97 -22.72 -9.57
C ASP A 24 -3.54 -21.77 -8.52
N GLU A 25 -4.11 -22.30 -7.42
CA GLU A 25 -4.61 -21.48 -6.33
C GLU A 25 -3.50 -20.65 -5.68
N ASN A 26 -2.30 -21.22 -5.52
CA ASN A 26 -1.16 -20.50 -4.94
C ASN A 26 -0.70 -19.36 -5.87
N LEU A 27 -0.70 -19.61 -7.19
CA LEU A 27 -0.36 -18.59 -8.18
C LEU A 27 -1.42 -17.46 -8.19
N LYS A 28 -2.70 -17.81 -8.12
CA LYS A 28 -3.80 -16.85 -7.99
C LYS A 28 -3.67 -16.00 -6.73
N ALA A 29 -3.39 -16.63 -5.59
CA ALA A 29 -3.20 -15.92 -4.32
C ALA A 29 -1.98 -14.98 -4.34
N ALA A 30 -0.86 -15.43 -4.91
CA ALA A 30 0.33 -14.61 -5.09
C ALA A 30 0.03 -13.40 -6.00
N GLY A 31 -0.68 -13.61 -7.11
CA GLY A 31 -1.11 -12.54 -8.01
C GLY A 31 -2.07 -11.56 -7.36
N ALA A 32 -3.05 -12.06 -6.61
CA ALA A 32 -3.96 -11.22 -5.83
C ALA A 32 -3.23 -10.39 -4.78
N THR A 33 -2.26 -10.98 -4.08
CA THR A 33 -1.44 -10.28 -3.09
C THR A 33 -0.59 -9.18 -3.73
N LEU A 34 0.05 -9.48 -4.87
CA LEU A 34 0.80 -8.49 -5.64
C LEU A 34 -0.12 -7.33 -6.08
N LEU A 35 -1.30 -7.64 -6.61
CA LEU A 35 -2.28 -6.64 -7.03
C LEU A 35 -2.65 -5.70 -5.87
N VAL A 36 -2.94 -6.24 -4.69
CA VAL A 36 -3.22 -5.44 -3.49
C VAL A 36 -2.03 -4.54 -3.14
N GLY A 37 -0.81 -5.08 -3.16
CA GLY A 37 0.41 -4.31 -2.93
C GLY A 37 0.57 -3.14 -3.89
N LEU A 38 0.23 -3.33 -5.17
CA LEU A 38 0.29 -2.29 -6.20
C LEU A 38 -0.84 -1.25 -6.06
N LEU A 39 -2.01 -1.65 -5.61
CA LEU A 39 -3.16 -0.76 -5.43
C LEU A 39 -3.07 0.09 -4.15
N LEU A 40 -2.42 -0.39 -3.12
CA LEU A 40 -2.30 0.30 -1.83
C LEU A 40 -0.93 0.95 -1.61
N GLY A 41 0.06 0.56 -2.38
CA GLY A 41 1.44 1.01 -2.23
C GLY A 41 2.10 1.34 -3.56
N GLY A 42 3.34 0.97 -3.69
CA GLY A 42 4.15 1.19 -4.89
C GLY A 42 5.40 0.30 -4.87
N ILE A 43 6.22 0.42 -5.89
CA ILE A 43 7.46 -0.34 -6.03
C ILE A 43 8.68 0.58 -5.83
N GLY A 44 9.72 0.05 -5.22
CA GLY A 44 11.02 0.71 -5.10
C GLY A 44 11.23 1.49 -3.82
N GLN A 45 12.33 2.24 -3.82
CA GLN A 45 12.74 3.06 -2.70
C GLN A 45 11.71 4.17 -2.46
N ARG A 46 11.30 4.38 -1.20
CA ARG A 46 10.27 5.37 -0.81
C ARG A 46 8.85 5.08 -1.33
N SER A 47 8.56 3.84 -1.76
CA SER A 47 7.22 3.44 -2.20
C SER A 47 6.12 3.77 -1.19
N ARG A 48 6.42 3.71 0.11
CA ARG A 48 5.49 4.10 1.18
C ARG A 48 5.18 5.60 1.24
N ARG A 49 5.93 6.43 0.52
CA ARG A 49 5.75 7.90 0.47
C ARG A 49 5.23 8.37 -0.89
N GLY A 50 4.57 7.50 -1.62
CA GLY A 50 3.99 7.79 -2.93
C GLY A 50 4.97 7.75 -4.09
N ALA A 51 6.29 7.59 -3.86
CA ALA A 51 7.22 7.37 -4.95
C ALA A 51 7.09 5.95 -5.48
N GLY A 52 7.12 5.78 -6.82
CA GLY A 52 6.94 4.47 -7.46
C GLY A 52 5.50 3.96 -7.42
N SER A 53 4.53 4.84 -7.32
CA SER A 53 3.13 4.51 -7.55
C SER A 53 2.93 4.06 -8.99
N LEU A 54 2.27 2.93 -9.19
CA LEU A 54 2.04 2.37 -10.51
C LEU A 54 0.56 2.46 -10.89
N ARG A 55 0.30 2.78 -12.15
CA ARG A 55 -1.01 2.64 -12.75
C ARG A 55 -1.11 1.28 -13.42
N ILE A 56 -2.06 0.46 -12.97
CA ILE A 56 -2.31 -0.84 -13.60
C ILE A 56 -3.11 -0.59 -14.87
N LYS A 57 -2.51 -0.87 -16.04
CA LYS A 57 -3.16 -0.73 -17.35
C LYS A 57 -3.96 -1.96 -17.71
N SER A 58 -3.41 -3.14 -17.46
CA SER A 58 -4.08 -4.41 -17.73
C SER A 58 -3.63 -5.48 -16.74
N LEU A 59 -4.48 -6.44 -16.55
CA LEU A 59 -4.22 -7.64 -15.78
C LEU A 59 -4.58 -8.82 -16.66
N LYS A 60 -3.63 -9.73 -16.89
CA LYS A 60 -3.83 -10.94 -17.70
C LYS A 60 -3.49 -12.16 -16.86
N GLY A 61 -4.18 -13.25 -17.14
CA GLY A 61 -3.93 -14.54 -16.46
C GLY A 61 -5.09 -15.01 -15.58
N PRO A 62 -4.90 -16.10 -14.85
CA PRO A 62 -5.99 -16.80 -14.16
C PRO A 62 -6.44 -16.16 -12.84
N ILE A 63 -5.98 -14.94 -12.52
CA ILE A 63 -6.30 -14.29 -11.24
C ILE A 63 -7.81 -14.05 -11.10
N GLY A 64 -8.53 -13.79 -12.22
CA GLY A 64 -9.99 -13.65 -12.19
C GLY A 64 -10.51 -12.39 -11.47
N ILE A 65 -9.65 -11.43 -11.17
CA ILE A 65 -10.04 -10.15 -10.57
C ILE A 65 -10.21 -9.13 -11.69
N ASP A 66 -11.40 -8.54 -11.77
CA ASP A 66 -11.67 -7.47 -12.73
C ASP A 66 -11.21 -6.12 -12.17
N ILE A 67 -10.35 -5.46 -12.95
CA ILE A 67 -9.84 -4.10 -12.64
C ILE A 67 -10.48 -3.01 -13.52
N SER A 68 -11.38 -3.37 -14.43
CA SER A 68 -12.02 -2.42 -15.34
C SER A 68 -12.79 -1.32 -14.60
N ALA A 69 -13.38 -1.67 -13.45
CA ALA A 69 -14.10 -0.74 -12.60
C ALA A 69 -13.24 0.48 -12.16
N PHE A 70 -11.91 0.32 -12.03
CA PHE A 70 -11.02 1.46 -11.76
C PHE A 70 -10.88 2.40 -12.94
N GLN A 71 -10.91 1.86 -14.16
CA GLN A 71 -10.77 2.64 -15.39
C GLN A 71 -12.07 3.39 -15.69
N GLN A 72 -13.20 2.85 -15.29
CA GLN A 72 -14.54 3.39 -15.51
C GLN A 72 -15.03 4.28 -14.37
N ALA A 73 -14.29 4.34 -13.24
CA ALA A 73 -14.69 5.13 -12.09
C ALA A 73 -14.79 6.61 -12.45
N SER A 74 -15.98 7.18 -12.35
CA SER A 74 -16.26 8.60 -12.64
C SER A 74 -16.15 9.49 -11.41
N SER A 75 -16.17 8.90 -10.22
CA SER A 75 -16.08 9.59 -8.94
C SER A 75 -15.17 8.85 -7.96
N VAL A 76 -14.69 9.56 -6.93
CA VAL A 76 -13.93 8.94 -5.81
C VAL A 76 -14.76 7.85 -5.13
N LYS A 77 -16.08 8.00 -5.09
CA LYS A 77 -16.98 6.99 -4.53
C LYS A 77 -17.01 5.70 -5.37
N ASP A 78 -17.00 5.83 -6.69
CA ASP A 78 -16.95 4.66 -7.58
C ASP A 78 -15.60 3.98 -7.48
N TYR A 79 -14.52 4.76 -7.44
CA TYR A 79 -13.18 4.23 -7.20
C TYR A 79 -13.07 3.49 -5.87
N ALA A 80 -13.68 4.03 -4.79
CA ALA A 80 -13.70 3.37 -3.48
C ALA A 80 -14.43 2.03 -3.53
N LYS A 81 -15.58 1.95 -4.22
CA LYS A 81 -16.31 0.69 -4.41
C LYS A 81 -15.49 -0.33 -5.21
N ALA A 82 -14.84 0.11 -6.29
CA ALA A 82 -13.96 -0.75 -7.08
C ALA A 82 -12.82 -1.30 -6.22
N LEU A 83 -12.19 -0.45 -5.41
CA LEU A 83 -11.12 -0.84 -4.50
C LEU A 83 -11.62 -1.85 -3.45
N GLU A 84 -12.77 -1.60 -2.83
CA GLU A 84 -13.36 -2.52 -1.85
C GLU A 84 -13.64 -3.90 -2.47
N THR A 85 -14.19 -3.93 -3.68
CA THR A 85 -14.47 -5.17 -4.41
C THR A 85 -13.19 -5.95 -4.65
N VAL A 86 -12.17 -5.32 -5.22
CA VAL A 86 -10.89 -5.98 -5.50
C VAL A 86 -10.22 -6.48 -4.21
N LEU A 87 -10.24 -5.69 -3.14
CA LEU A 87 -9.66 -6.10 -1.86
C LEU A 87 -10.40 -7.31 -1.26
N ARG A 88 -11.71 -7.36 -1.39
CA ARG A 88 -12.53 -8.50 -0.95
C ARG A 88 -12.21 -9.76 -1.76
N ASP A 89 -12.14 -9.63 -3.08
CA ASP A 89 -11.90 -10.75 -3.98
C ASP A 89 -10.47 -11.28 -3.82
N ALA A 90 -9.49 -10.41 -3.71
CA ALA A 90 -8.10 -10.77 -3.41
C ALA A 90 -7.97 -11.49 -2.05
N LYS A 91 -8.68 -11.02 -1.04
CA LYS A 91 -8.73 -11.68 0.27
C LYS A 91 -9.30 -13.10 0.15
N ASN A 92 -10.41 -13.27 -0.57
CA ASN A 92 -11.04 -14.58 -0.74
C ASN A 92 -10.09 -15.55 -1.46
N MET A 93 -9.37 -15.09 -2.48
CA MET A 93 -8.36 -15.89 -3.17
C MET A 93 -7.19 -16.27 -2.26
N ALA A 94 -6.69 -15.33 -1.48
CA ALA A 94 -5.61 -15.59 -0.54
C ALA A 94 -6.03 -16.63 0.51
N LEU A 95 -7.25 -16.53 1.04
CA LEU A 95 -7.76 -17.47 2.03
C LEU A 95 -8.02 -18.87 1.46
N ALA A 96 -8.38 -18.97 0.18
CA ALA A 96 -8.61 -20.27 -0.47
C ALA A 96 -7.31 -21.08 -0.69
N SER A 97 -6.16 -20.38 -0.79
CA SER A 97 -4.88 -21.03 -1.07
C SER A 97 -4.05 -21.33 0.17
N VAL A 98 -4.30 -20.62 1.25
CA VAL A 98 -3.49 -20.74 2.47
C VAL A 98 -4.12 -21.80 3.38
N CYS A 99 -3.30 -22.78 3.78
CA CYS A 99 -3.57 -23.61 4.94
C CYS A 99 -4.02 -22.72 6.10
N PRO A 100 -5.02 -23.11 6.91
CA PRO A 100 -5.59 -22.24 7.93
C PRO A 100 -4.45 -21.59 8.73
N LEU A 101 -4.35 -20.28 8.60
CA LEU A 101 -3.39 -19.51 9.40
C LEU A 101 -3.69 -19.85 10.87
N PRO A 102 -2.69 -20.24 11.66
CA PRO A 102 -2.89 -20.42 13.08
C PRO A 102 -3.58 -19.16 13.59
N HIS A 103 -4.62 -19.33 14.41
CA HIS A 103 -5.38 -18.23 14.99
C HIS A 103 -4.39 -17.19 15.54
N GLN A 104 -4.18 -16.13 14.80
CA GLN A 104 -3.28 -15.08 15.24
C GLN A 104 -3.92 -14.44 16.45
N ALA A 105 -3.26 -14.61 17.58
CA ALA A 105 -3.59 -13.88 18.78
C ALA A 105 -3.76 -12.38 18.43
N ALA A 106 -4.82 -11.80 18.91
CA ALA A 106 -5.04 -10.36 18.79
C ALA A 106 -3.80 -9.64 19.36
N GLY A 107 -3.02 -8.98 18.49
CA GLY A 107 -1.81 -8.29 18.91
C GLY A 107 -0.55 -8.63 18.13
N GLY A 108 -0.67 -9.13 16.90
CA GLY A 108 0.49 -9.38 16.05
C GLY A 108 1.39 -8.15 15.92
N THR A 109 2.68 -8.36 16.06
CA THR A 109 3.75 -7.35 15.96
C THR A 109 3.86 -6.76 14.55
N PHE A 110 3.33 -7.44 13.55
CA PHE A 110 3.41 -7.03 12.16
C PHE A 110 2.14 -6.27 11.70
N PRO A 111 2.29 -5.26 10.84
CA PRO A 111 1.16 -4.57 10.26
C PRO A 111 0.33 -5.53 9.39
N MET A 112 -0.98 -5.59 9.63
CA MET A 112 -1.90 -6.44 8.91
C MET A 112 -3.03 -5.62 8.29
N LEU A 113 -3.41 -5.99 7.07
CA LEU A 113 -4.54 -5.39 6.37
C LEU A 113 -5.86 -6.09 6.79
N THR A 114 -6.38 -5.71 7.96
CA THR A 114 -7.66 -6.22 8.46
C THR A 114 -8.62 -5.09 8.77
N LYS A 115 -9.93 -5.37 8.81
CA LYS A 115 -10.95 -4.36 9.16
C LYS A 115 -10.74 -3.69 10.52
N LYS A 116 -10.09 -4.40 11.47
CA LYS A 116 -9.84 -3.89 12.83
C LYS A 116 -8.53 -3.13 12.96
N SER A 117 -7.56 -3.41 12.07
CA SER A 117 -6.19 -2.90 12.19
C SER A 117 -5.73 -2.03 11.02
N ALA A 118 -6.54 -1.89 9.99
CA ALA A 118 -6.21 -1.07 8.83
C ALA A 118 -7.32 -0.09 8.49
N GLY A 119 -6.93 1.06 7.98
CA GLY A 119 -7.83 2.06 7.40
C GLY A 119 -7.31 2.50 6.05
N ILE A 120 -8.21 2.69 5.10
CA ILE A 120 -7.91 3.23 3.78
C ILE A 120 -8.70 4.52 3.60
N MET A 121 -8.02 5.58 3.24
CA MET A 121 -8.62 6.87 2.93
C MET A 121 -8.24 7.27 1.50
N LEU A 122 -9.21 7.75 0.77
CA LEU A 122 -9.02 8.33 -0.56
C LEU A 122 -9.13 9.84 -0.46
N MET A 123 -8.19 10.54 -1.07
CA MET A 123 -8.14 11.99 -1.08
C MET A 123 -7.83 12.50 -2.48
N GLU A 124 -8.73 13.28 -3.01
CA GLU A 124 -8.58 13.94 -4.30
C GLU A 124 -8.04 15.36 -4.12
N PHE A 125 -7.16 15.79 -5.03
CA PHE A 125 -6.58 17.13 -5.00
C PHE A 125 -6.04 17.55 -6.36
N ASP A 126 -5.91 18.85 -6.54
CA ASP A 126 -5.32 19.42 -7.74
C ASP A 126 -3.81 19.45 -7.64
N ALA A 127 -3.14 18.91 -8.65
CA ALA A 127 -1.70 19.00 -8.80
C ALA A 127 -1.31 18.93 -10.26
N LYS A 128 -0.26 19.62 -10.64
CA LYS A 128 0.21 19.69 -12.03
C LYS A 128 1.02 18.45 -12.43
N SER A 129 1.62 17.79 -11.47
CA SER A 129 2.50 16.64 -11.66
C SER A 129 2.41 15.65 -10.49
N GLU A 130 2.94 14.45 -10.68
CA GLU A 130 3.09 13.48 -9.58
C GLU A 130 3.96 14.04 -8.44
N SER A 131 5.01 14.79 -8.78
CA SER A 131 5.88 15.42 -7.79
C SER A 131 5.13 16.43 -6.94
N ASP A 132 4.28 17.26 -7.55
CA ASP A 132 3.46 18.23 -6.84
C ASP A 132 2.41 17.52 -5.98
N ALA A 133 1.76 16.49 -6.54
CA ALA A 133 0.82 15.66 -5.82
C ALA A 133 1.44 15.04 -4.56
N ARG A 134 2.63 14.50 -4.69
CA ARG A 134 3.39 13.94 -3.58
C ARG A 134 3.77 14.99 -2.54
N ALA A 135 4.23 16.16 -2.99
CA ALA A 135 4.59 17.28 -2.12
C ALA A 135 3.38 17.74 -1.31
N GLU A 136 2.22 17.87 -1.94
CA GLU A 136 0.98 18.30 -1.30
C GLU A 136 0.51 17.31 -0.23
N VAL A 137 0.48 16.01 -0.55
CA VAL A 137 0.12 14.98 0.44
C VAL A 137 1.10 14.98 1.60
N MET A 138 2.40 15.04 1.32
CA MET A 138 3.42 15.06 2.37
C MET A 138 3.34 16.31 3.22
N PHE A 139 3.00 17.46 2.64
CA PHE A 139 2.80 18.71 3.37
C PHE A 139 1.62 18.62 4.33
N LYS A 140 0.47 18.11 3.87
CA LYS A 140 -0.72 17.89 4.71
C LYS A 140 -0.42 16.94 5.87
N LEU A 141 0.29 15.83 5.59
CA LEU A 141 0.63 14.84 6.61
C LEU A 141 1.63 15.38 7.66
N ARG A 142 2.61 16.18 7.24
CA ARG A 142 3.63 16.75 8.15
C ARG A 142 3.04 17.69 9.21
N ARG A 143 1.92 18.35 8.91
CA ARG A 143 1.24 19.21 9.87
C ARG A 143 0.78 18.48 11.13
N HIS A 144 0.53 17.18 11.01
CA HIS A 144 -0.02 16.39 12.11
C HIS A 144 1.01 15.83 13.09
N LYS A 145 2.32 16.06 12.92
CA LYS A 145 3.43 15.66 13.82
C LYS A 145 3.20 14.36 14.59
N ASN A 146 2.60 13.35 13.96
CA ASN A 146 2.22 12.10 14.61
C ASN A 146 3.28 11.03 14.36
N ALA A 147 3.62 10.27 15.39
CA ALA A 147 4.53 9.13 15.31
C ALA A 147 4.09 8.07 14.29
N ALA A 148 2.80 8.01 13.95
CA ALA A 148 2.25 7.14 12.91
C ALA A 148 2.86 7.42 11.50
N PHE A 149 3.47 8.58 11.28
CA PHE A 149 4.12 8.91 10.00
C PHE A 149 5.59 8.49 9.94
N GLY A 150 6.05 7.76 10.92
CA GLY A 150 7.40 7.21 10.98
C GLY A 150 8.41 8.13 11.67
N LEU A 151 9.33 7.50 12.38
CA LEU A 151 10.49 8.19 12.94
C LEU A 151 11.47 8.51 11.81
N PRO A 152 11.97 9.74 11.74
CA PRO A 152 12.71 10.44 12.79
C PRO A 152 12.14 11.80 13.21
N TYR A 153 10.85 11.97 13.31
CA TYR A 153 10.29 13.28 13.65
C TYR A 153 10.19 13.56 15.17
N LEU A 154 10.48 12.59 15.99
CA LEU A 154 10.67 12.85 17.42
C LEU A 154 12.07 13.42 17.62
N LYS A 155 12.19 14.70 17.95
CA LYS A 155 13.44 15.26 18.45
C LYS A 155 13.92 14.36 19.58
N PRO A 156 15.20 13.93 19.60
CA PRO A 156 15.75 13.26 20.76
C PRO A 156 15.54 14.16 21.98
N ALA A 157 14.95 13.65 23.04
CA ALA A 157 15.05 14.34 24.31
C ALA A 157 16.54 14.49 24.62
N GLN A 158 16.97 15.69 25.00
CA GLN A 158 18.35 15.94 25.39
C GLN A 158 18.70 14.97 26.52
N GLY A 159 19.64 14.06 26.27
CA GLY A 159 20.15 13.14 27.29
C GLY A 159 20.01 11.63 26.99
N ASP A 160 19.20 11.22 26.04
CA ASP A 160 19.05 9.80 25.73
C ASP A 160 20.01 9.35 24.62
N ASN A 161 21.10 8.71 25.01
CA ASN A 161 22.03 8.00 24.12
C ASN A 161 21.48 6.66 23.59
N GLU A 162 20.21 6.36 23.81
CA GLU A 162 19.60 5.16 23.26
C GLU A 162 19.50 5.25 21.74
N LYS A 163 20.08 4.24 21.08
CA LYS A 163 19.99 4.02 19.63
C LYS A 163 18.52 3.84 19.25
N ARG A 164 17.83 4.95 18.98
CA ARG A 164 16.43 4.91 18.56
C ARG A 164 16.35 4.22 17.21
N GLY A 165 15.77 3.04 17.20
CA GLY A 165 15.54 2.28 15.98
C GLY A 165 14.74 3.11 14.97
N ARG A 166 15.15 3.07 13.70
CA ARG A 166 14.35 3.64 12.61
C ARG A 166 13.17 2.73 12.34
N HIS A 167 11.97 3.21 12.62
CA HIS A 167 10.75 2.49 12.26
C HIS A 167 10.21 2.99 10.94
N ALA A 168 9.87 2.05 10.08
CA ALA A 168 9.14 2.36 8.87
C ALA A 168 7.73 2.83 9.25
N SER A 169 7.26 3.89 8.58
CA SER A 169 5.89 4.37 8.76
C SER A 169 4.88 3.25 8.49
N PRO A 170 3.86 3.06 9.34
CA PRO A 170 2.74 2.18 9.05
C PRO A 170 1.82 2.76 7.96
N LEU A 171 2.06 3.99 7.54
CA LEU A 171 1.31 4.65 6.48
C LEU A 171 1.94 4.35 5.12
N TRP A 172 1.12 3.87 4.20
CA TRP A 172 1.45 3.71 2.79
C TRP A 172 0.67 4.73 1.98
N ILE A 173 1.33 5.35 1.03
CA ILE A 173 0.77 6.36 0.15
C ILE A 173 0.92 5.86 -1.27
N ARG A 174 -0.17 5.84 -2.02
CA ARG A 174 -0.17 5.62 -3.45
C ARG A 174 -0.81 6.83 -4.13
N LEU A 175 -0.22 7.26 -5.23
CA LEU A 175 -0.72 8.35 -6.06
C LEU A 175 -1.16 7.79 -7.41
N ALA A 176 -2.26 8.27 -7.92
CA ALA A 176 -2.72 7.94 -9.27
C ALA A 176 -3.35 9.19 -9.91
N PRO A 177 -3.14 9.41 -11.21
CA PRO A 177 -3.94 10.39 -11.94
C PRO A 177 -5.40 9.92 -11.93
N PHE A 178 -6.31 10.86 -11.69
CA PHE A 178 -7.74 10.62 -11.64
C PHE A 178 -8.44 11.77 -12.35
N HIS A 179 -8.89 11.54 -13.58
CA HIS A 179 -9.37 12.58 -14.49
C HIS A 179 -8.34 13.71 -14.67
N LYS A 180 -8.73 14.96 -14.37
CA LYS A 180 -7.85 16.14 -14.41
C LYS A 180 -7.14 16.41 -13.07
N ARG A 181 -7.28 15.52 -12.10
CA ARG A 181 -6.79 15.66 -10.73
C ARG A 181 -5.93 14.48 -10.33
N TRP A 182 -5.49 14.45 -9.09
CA TRP A 182 -4.75 13.35 -8.50
C TRP A 182 -5.53 12.73 -7.35
N LEU A 183 -5.46 11.42 -7.25
CA LEU A 183 -6.03 10.64 -6.17
C LEU A 183 -4.91 10.03 -5.33
N ALA A 184 -4.89 10.34 -4.04
CA ALA A 184 -4.06 9.66 -3.06
C ALA A 184 -4.87 8.56 -2.38
N THR A 185 -4.33 7.35 -2.37
CA THR A 185 -4.77 6.25 -1.52
C THR A 185 -3.83 6.20 -0.33
N LEU A 186 -4.35 6.50 0.85
CA LEU A 186 -3.62 6.48 2.12
C LEU A 186 -4.04 5.22 2.88
N THR A 187 -3.12 4.28 3.07
CA THR A 187 -3.38 3.04 3.80
C THR A 187 -2.59 3.07 5.09
N VAL A 188 -3.29 3.01 6.22
CA VAL A 188 -2.68 2.91 7.55
C VAL A 188 -2.91 1.49 8.06
N MET A 189 -1.85 0.85 8.49
CA MET A 189 -1.90 -0.47 9.10
C MET A 189 -1.37 -0.37 10.54
N LYS A 190 -2.23 -0.66 11.52
CA LYS A 190 -1.84 -0.66 12.93
C LYS A 190 -0.85 -1.80 13.17
N SER A 191 0.32 -1.50 13.67
CA SER A 191 1.28 -2.50 14.17
C SER A 191 1.27 -2.51 15.69
N GLY A 192 1.42 -3.68 16.30
CA GLY A 192 1.27 -3.89 17.74
C GLY A 192 2.31 -3.21 18.62
N THR A 193 3.48 -2.89 18.07
CA THR A 193 4.53 -2.18 18.82
C THR A 193 5.29 -1.25 17.89
N LEU A 194 5.23 0.03 18.18
CA LEU A 194 6.32 0.91 17.83
C LEU A 194 7.42 0.60 18.86
N ALA A 195 8.53 -0.02 18.44
CA ALA A 195 9.66 -0.22 19.33
C ALA A 195 10.11 1.14 19.86
N GLY A 196 10.21 1.29 21.15
CA GLY A 196 10.47 2.54 21.83
C GLY A 196 9.33 3.06 22.70
N ASN A 197 8.21 2.36 22.75
CA ASN A 197 7.21 2.59 23.78
C ASN A 197 7.00 1.27 24.56
N PRO A 198 7.86 0.92 25.52
CA PRO A 198 7.56 -0.15 26.46
C PRO A 198 6.38 0.35 27.28
N GLY A 199 5.26 -0.29 27.13
CA GLY A 199 3.99 -0.12 27.80
C GLY A 199 3.87 1.03 28.82
N LYS A 200 3.12 2.03 28.46
CA LYS A 200 2.26 2.75 29.38
C LYS A 200 0.84 2.56 28.93
#